data_c4dfc74853d63d0be905507bce352483
#
_entry.id   c4dfc74853d63d0be905507bce352483
#
_cell.length_a   1.000
_cell.length_b   1.000
_cell.length_c   1.000
_cell.angle_alpha   90.00
_cell.angle_beta   90.00
_cell.angle_gamma   90.00
#
_symmetry.space_group_name_H-M   'P 1'
#
loop_
_entity.id
_entity.type
_entity.pdbx_description
1 polymer ?
#
loop_
_entity_poly.entity_id
_entity_poly.type
_entity_poly.pdbx_seq_one_letter_code
_entity_poly.pdbx_strand_id
1 'polypeptide(L)'
;TLFDTVSKKQLSLSQLKSNTATVVVFICNHCPFVHHINHKFVEVANEYQAKGIQFIAISSNDVEYFPEDGPEMMTHVAQSLNYSFPYLYDETQTVAKAYQAECTPDFFVFDDNLKLAYRGRFDESRPNMGTASGRDLTNALDAMLNNKDITKVQYPSIGCSIKWK
;
A
#
# COMPACT_ATOMS: atom_id res chain seq x y z
N THR A 1 11.90 0.64 -10.67
CA THR A 1 12.67 -0.31 -9.83
C THR A 1 13.04 0.35 -8.51
N LEU A 2 12.76 -0.33 -7.40
CA LEU A 2 13.09 0.14 -6.05
C LEU A 2 13.71 -1.00 -5.23
N PHE A 3 14.43 -0.62 -4.18
CA PHE A 3 15.00 -1.58 -3.24
C PHE A 3 13.92 -2.15 -2.32
N ASP A 4 13.80 -3.48 -2.29
CA ASP A 4 12.90 -4.17 -1.36
C ASP A 4 13.61 -4.46 -0.04
N THR A 5 13.10 -3.89 1.03
CA THR A 5 13.66 -4.05 2.37
C THR A 5 13.43 -5.44 2.96
N VAL A 6 12.52 -6.23 2.39
CA VAL A 6 12.21 -7.60 2.82
C VAL A 6 13.18 -8.60 2.17
N SER A 7 13.24 -8.64 0.84
CA SER A 7 14.09 -9.59 0.09
C SER A 7 15.53 -9.11 -0.09
N LYS A 8 15.80 -7.84 0.17
CA LYS A 8 17.10 -7.18 -0.07
C LYS A 8 17.50 -7.13 -1.54
N LYS A 9 16.52 -7.10 -2.44
CA LYS A 9 16.72 -7.08 -3.90
C LYS A 9 16.12 -5.81 -4.51
N GLN A 10 16.59 -5.46 -5.70
CA GLN A 10 15.93 -4.45 -6.53
C GLN A 10 14.76 -5.11 -7.26
N LEU A 11 13.57 -4.56 -7.11
CA LEU A 11 12.34 -5.09 -7.70
C LEU A 11 11.63 -4.02 -8.52
N SER A 12 11.04 -4.42 -9.64
CA SER A 12 10.24 -3.55 -10.50
C SER A 12 8.77 -3.94 -10.51
N LEU A 13 7.90 -2.99 -10.81
CA LEU A 13 6.47 -3.23 -10.94
C LEU A 13 6.19 -4.30 -12.00
N SER A 14 6.90 -4.28 -13.13
CA SER A 14 6.72 -5.26 -14.21
C SER A 14 7.05 -6.70 -13.78
N GLN A 15 8.00 -6.87 -12.85
CA GLN A 15 8.33 -8.18 -12.29
C GLN A 15 7.31 -8.65 -11.26
N LEU A 16 6.75 -7.71 -10.49
CA LEU A 16 5.89 -8.01 -9.35
C LEU A 16 4.41 -8.10 -9.72
N LYS A 17 3.97 -7.43 -10.79
CA LYS A 17 2.56 -7.34 -11.14
C LYS A 17 1.89 -8.72 -11.27
N SER A 18 0.65 -8.80 -10.82
CA SER A 18 -0.20 -9.98 -11.02
C SER A 18 -0.93 -9.90 -12.35
N ASN A 19 -1.32 -11.05 -12.89
CA ASN A 19 -2.21 -11.15 -14.05
C ASN A 19 -3.70 -10.96 -13.69
N THR A 20 -4.01 -10.74 -12.42
CA THR A 20 -5.37 -10.48 -11.93
C THR A 20 -5.53 -9.03 -11.52
N ALA A 21 -4.83 -8.61 -10.48
CA ALA A 21 -4.79 -7.24 -10.00
C ALA A 21 -3.55 -7.00 -9.14
N THR A 22 -3.10 -5.76 -9.08
CA THR A 22 -1.94 -5.37 -8.26
C THR A 22 -2.32 -4.17 -7.40
N VAL A 23 -2.18 -4.33 -6.08
CA VAL A 23 -2.38 -3.27 -5.10
C VAL A 23 -1.03 -2.64 -4.78
N VAL A 24 -0.93 -1.32 -4.96
CA VAL A 24 0.22 -0.53 -4.51
C VAL A 24 -0.27 0.38 -3.40
N VAL A 25 0.38 0.36 -2.25
CA VAL A 25 0.04 1.22 -1.13
C VAL A 25 1.26 2.00 -0.66
N PHE A 26 1.08 3.31 -0.50
CA PHE A 26 2.09 4.15 0.14
C PHE A 26 1.84 4.17 1.63
N ILE A 27 2.84 3.73 2.39
CA ILE A 27 2.81 3.68 3.85
C ILE A 27 4.12 4.21 4.42
N CYS A 28 4.20 4.38 5.72
CA CYS A 28 5.45 4.63 6.43
C CYS A 28 5.41 3.95 7.81
N ASN A 29 6.51 4.01 8.54
CA ASN A 29 6.63 3.26 9.79
C ASN A 29 6.01 3.98 10.99
N HIS A 30 5.98 5.32 10.99
CA HIS A 30 5.58 6.10 12.16
C HIS A 30 4.14 6.64 12.13
N CYS A 31 3.42 6.50 11.02
CA CYS A 31 2.10 7.14 10.85
C CYS A 31 1.00 6.44 11.67
N PRO A 32 0.26 7.17 12.53
CA PRO A 32 -0.86 6.58 13.28
C PRO A 32 -1.97 5.99 12.42
N PHE A 33 -2.23 6.58 11.25
CA PHE A 33 -3.23 6.05 10.30
C PHE A 33 -2.78 4.73 9.69
N VAL A 34 -1.49 4.54 9.46
CA VAL A 34 -0.94 3.24 9.02
C VAL A 34 -1.00 2.23 10.16
N HIS A 35 -0.61 2.61 11.37
CA HIS A 35 -0.69 1.74 12.54
C HIS A 35 -2.11 1.25 12.81
N HIS A 36 -3.10 2.11 12.60
CA HIS A 36 -4.52 1.78 12.78
C HIS A 36 -4.97 0.62 11.87
N ILE A 37 -4.47 0.57 10.64
CA ILE A 37 -4.90 -0.45 9.66
C ILE A 37 -3.95 -1.64 9.55
N ASN A 38 -2.73 -1.57 10.08
CA ASN A 38 -1.64 -2.51 9.79
C ASN A 38 -2.03 -3.98 9.92
N HIS A 39 -2.60 -4.38 11.05
CA HIS A 39 -2.96 -5.79 11.26
C HIS A 39 -4.03 -6.25 10.28
N LYS A 40 -5.06 -5.44 10.08
CA LYS A 40 -6.14 -5.76 9.13
C LYS A 40 -5.64 -5.76 7.70
N PHE A 41 -4.74 -4.85 7.35
CA PHE A 41 -4.15 -4.81 6.03
C PHE A 41 -3.34 -6.09 5.73
N VAL A 42 -2.56 -6.59 6.70
CA VAL A 42 -1.84 -7.86 6.54
C VAL A 42 -2.80 -9.02 6.35
N GLU A 43 -3.90 -9.09 7.11
CA GLU A 43 -4.94 -10.12 6.93
C GLU A 43 -5.54 -10.05 5.51
N VAL A 44 -5.91 -8.86 5.06
CA VAL A 44 -6.45 -8.64 3.71
C VAL A 44 -5.45 -9.06 2.64
N ALA A 45 -4.18 -8.65 2.79
CA ALA A 45 -3.14 -9.03 1.86
C ALA A 45 -2.99 -10.56 1.76
N ASN A 46 -2.94 -11.25 2.90
CA ASN A 46 -2.83 -12.72 2.93
C ASN A 46 -4.03 -13.39 2.24
N GLU A 47 -5.24 -12.92 2.52
CA GLU A 47 -6.46 -13.47 1.93
C GLU A 47 -6.48 -13.28 0.41
N TYR A 48 -6.19 -12.09 -0.07
CA TYR A 48 -6.30 -11.77 -1.51
C TYR A 48 -5.09 -12.22 -2.32
N GLN A 49 -3.92 -12.38 -1.72
CA GLN A 49 -2.79 -13.05 -2.38
C GLN A 49 -3.13 -14.49 -2.73
N ALA A 50 -3.85 -15.20 -1.86
CA ALA A 50 -4.33 -16.55 -2.14
C ALA A 50 -5.31 -16.60 -3.34
N LYS A 51 -5.91 -15.46 -3.68
CA LYS A 51 -6.80 -15.29 -4.85
C LYS A 51 -6.09 -14.74 -6.08
N GLY A 52 -4.76 -14.62 -6.05
CA GLY A 52 -3.94 -14.18 -7.18
C GLY A 52 -3.68 -12.68 -7.28
N ILE A 53 -4.01 -11.90 -6.26
CA ILE A 53 -3.76 -10.47 -6.24
C ILE A 53 -2.39 -10.19 -5.60
N GLN A 54 -1.57 -9.36 -6.25
CA GLN A 54 -0.29 -8.93 -5.71
C GLN A 54 -0.45 -7.67 -4.86
N PHE A 55 0.33 -7.61 -3.78
CA PHE A 55 0.40 -6.43 -2.89
C PHE A 55 1.83 -5.92 -2.84
N ILE A 56 1.99 -4.61 -2.94
CA ILE A 56 3.29 -3.92 -2.90
C ILE A 56 3.13 -2.70 -2.00
N ALA A 57 3.93 -2.60 -0.95
CA ALA A 57 4.00 -1.42 -0.10
C ALA A 57 5.22 -0.59 -0.46
N ILE A 58 5.09 0.74 -0.43
CA ILE A 58 6.16 1.69 -0.74
C ILE A 58 6.22 2.74 0.36
N SER A 59 7.42 3.04 0.85
CA SER A 59 7.67 4.18 1.73
C SER A 59 8.52 5.21 1.01
N SER A 60 8.08 6.47 1.04
CA SER A 60 8.72 7.58 0.31
C SER A 60 9.04 8.77 1.21
N ASN A 61 8.90 8.65 2.53
CA ASN A 61 9.16 9.77 3.45
C ASN A 61 10.63 10.16 3.49
N ASP A 62 10.87 11.44 3.72
CA ASP A 62 12.22 11.97 3.94
C ASP A 62 12.82 11.42 5.23
N VAL A 63 13.84 10.59 5.11
CA VAL A 63 14.47 9.91 6.24
C VAL A 63 15.52 10.76 6.96
N GLU A 64 15.92 11.89 6.40
CA GLU A 64 16.81 12.84 7.09
C GLU A 64 16.09 13.48 8.27
N TYR A 65 14.81 13.84 8.08
CA TYR A 65 13.98 14.41 9.15
C TYR A 65 13.16 13.35 9.90
N PHE A 66 12.91 12.19 9.29
CA PHE A 66 12.11 11.10 9.86
C PHE A 66 12.88 9.78 9.77
N PRO A 67 13.98 9.62 10.54
CA PRO A 67 14.84 8.44 10.43
C PRO A 67 14.12 7.13 10.79
N GLU A 68 13.02 7.18 11.53
CA GLU A 68 12.16 6.03 11.82
C GLU A 68 11.48 5.45 10.57
N ASP A 69 11.47 6.17 9.46
CA ASP A 69 10.92 5.69 8.18
C ASP A 69 11.99 5.13 7.24
N GLY A 70 13.23 5.00 7.72
CA GLY A 70 14.34 4.48 6.92
C GLY A 70 14.28 2.98 6.63
N PRO A 71 15.10 2.50 5.68
CA PRO A 71 15.08 1.10 5.21
C PRO A 71 15.33 0.07 6.29
N GLU A 72 16.18 0.37 7.27
CA GLU A 72 16.47 -0.53 8.38
C GLU A 72 15.22 -0.75 9.24
N MET A 73 14.53 0.33 9.60
CA MET A 73 13.27 0.24 10.34
C MET A 73 12.15 -0.38 9.51
N MET A 74 12.12 -0.16 8.20
CA MET A 74 11.18 -0.84 7.29
C MET A 74 11.35 -2.36 7.37
N THR A 75 12.59 -2.84 7.34
CA THR A 75 12.88 -4.28 7.52
C THR A 75 12.33 -4.78 8.86
N HIS A 76 12.59 -4.05 9.93
CA HIS A 76 12.14 -4.42 11.28
C HIS A 76 10.61 -4.46 11.37
N VAL A 77 9.93 -3.46 10.85
CA VAL A 77 8.44 -3.39 10.82
C VAL A 77 7.87 -4.56 10.01
N ALA A 78 8.42 -4.81 8.83
CA ALA A 78 7.98 -5.91 7.97
C ALA A 78 8.11 -7.28 8.67
N GLN A 79 9.19 -7.50 9.39
CA GLN A 79 9.39 -8.73 10.17
C GLN A 79 8.43 -8.81 11.35
N SER A 80 8.26 -7.73 12.11
CA SER A 80 7.40 -7.68 13.30
C SER A 80 5.93 -7.91 12.96
N LEU A 81 5.47 -7.39 11.81
CA LEU A 81 4.08 -7.49 11.36
C LEU A 81 3.84 -8.65 10.38
N ASN A 82 4.86 -9.45 10.11
CA ASN A 82 4.81 -10.59 9.18
C ASN A 82 4.28 -10.17 7.79
N TYR A 83 4.86 -9.12 7.22
CA TYR A 83 4.52 -8.71 5.86
C TYR A 83 4.81 -9.85 4.88
N SER A 84 3.80 -10.28 4.15
CA SER A 84 3.88 -11.30 3.10
C SER A 84 4.09 -10.69 1.71
N PHE A 85 4.36 -9.40 1.63
CA PHE A 85 4.50 -8.62 0.41
C PHE A 85 5.77 -7.77 0.48
N PRO A 86 6.30 -7.32 -0.68
CA PRO A 86 7.45 -6.42 -0.73
C PRO A 86 7.16 -5.08 -0.03
N TYR A 87 8.18 -4.55 0.64
CA TYR A 87 8.15 -3.22 1.24
C TYR A 87 9.31 -2.40 0.67
N LEU A 88 9.00 -1.60 -0.35
CA LEU A 88 9.97 -0.93 -1.20
C LEU A 88 10.30 0.47 -0.70
N TYR A 89 11.58 0.84 -0.81
CA TYR A 89 12.06 2.16 -0.41
C TYR A 89 12.23 3.08 -1.62
N ASP A 90 11.44 4.15 -1.66
CA ASP A 90 11.45 5.19 -2.70
C ASP A 90 12.28 6.40 -2.22
N GLU A 91 13.60 6.23 -2.17
CA GLU A 91 14.54 7.21 -1.63
C GLU A 91 14.44 8.57 -2.32
N THR A 92 14.29 8.60 -3.63
CA THR A 92 14.24 9.83 -4.42
C THR A 92 12.86 10.46 -4.44
N GLN A 93 11.85 9.78 -3.95
CA GLN A 93 10.44 10.22 -3.98
C GLN A 93 9.85 10.34 -5.39
N THR A 94 10.57 9.86 -6.40
CA THR A 94 10.11 9.94 -7.79
C THR A 94 8.91 9.06 -8.06
N VAL A 95 8.82 7.90 -7.41
CA VAL A 95 7.68 6.99 -7.57
C VAL A 95 6.43 7.57 -6.93
N ALA A 96 6.51 8.07 -5.69
CA ALA A 96 5.37 8.72 -5.05
C ALA A 96 4.85 9.92 -5.86
N LYS A 97 5.75 10.73 -6.40
CA LYS A 97 5.40 11.86 -7.27
C LYS A 97 4.73 11.41 -8.57
N ALA A 98 5.24 10.35 -9.19
CA ALA A 98 4.67 9.78 -10.43
C ALA A 98 3.26 9.23 -10.20
N TYR A 99 3.00 8.63 -9.04
CA TYR A 99 1.67 8.15 -8.63
C TYR A 99 0.76 9.29 -8.17
N GLN A 100 1.28 10.50 -7.95
CA GLN A 100 0.56 11.60 -7.29
C GLN A 100 0.04 11.17 -5.91
N ALA A 101 0.82 10.38 -5.19
CA ALA A 101 0.50 9.98 -3.83
C ALA A 101 0.56 11.20 -2.90
N GLU A 102 -0.38 11.31 -1.98
CA GLU A 102 -0.53 12.49 -1.13
C GLU A 102 -0.33 12.19 0.35
N CYS A 103 -0.71 10.99 0.77
CA CYS A 103 -0.71 10.63 2.19
C CYS A 103 -0.34 9.17 2.40
N THR A 104 -0.25 8.77 3.65
CA THR A 104 -0.10 7.38 4.08
C THR A 104 -1.21 7.03 5.08
N PRO A 105 -1.96 5.92 4.89
CA PRO A 105 -1.91 5.04 3.72
C PRO A 105 -2.63 5.64 2.50
N ASP A 106 -2.14 5.37 1.31
CA ASP A 106 -2.77 5.78 0.05
C ASP A 106 -2.79 4.58 -0.92
N PHE A 107 -3.98 4.09 -1.29
CA PHE A 107 -4.15 2.85 -2.04
C PHE A 107 -4.41 3.09 -3.52
N PHE A 108 -3.71 2.32 -4.34
CA PHE A 108 -3.86 2.28 -5.80
C PHE A 108 -4.01 0.83 -6.23
N VAL A 109 -5.05 0.52 -6.99
CA VAL A 109 -5.27 -0.83 -7.52
C VAL A 109 -5.25 -0.78 -9.04
N PHE A 110 -4.42 -1.62 -9.63
CA PHE A 110 -4.25 -1.75 -11.08
C PHE A 110 -4.80 -3.09 -11.57
N ASP A 111 -5.35 -3.09 -12.77
CA ASP A 111 -5.77 -4.31 -13.45
C ASP A 111 -4.57 -5.08 -14.05
N ASP A 112 -4.84 -6.15 -14.79
CA ASP A 112 -3.81 -6.99 -15.43
C ASP A 112 -3.01 -6.24 -16.51
N ASN A 113 -3.56 -5.15 -17.05
CA ASN A 113 -2.89 -4.27 -18.02
C ASN A 113 -2.21 -3.06 -17.36
N LEU A 114 -2.11 -3.04 -16.02
CA LEU A 114 -1.58 -1.91 -15.24
C LEU A 114 -2.36 -0.61 -15.46
N LYS A 115 -3.65 -0.70 -15.71
CA LYS A 115 -4.54 0.45 -15.70
C LYS A 115 -5.11 0.65 -14.30
N LEU A 116 -5.17 1.90 -13.87
CA LEU A 116 -5.72 2.24 -12.56
C LEU A 116 -7.21 1.95 -12.52
N ALA A 117 -7.62 1.05 -11.62
CA ALA A 117 -9.01 0.64 -11.44
C ALA A 117 -9.63 1.24 -10.17
N TYR A 118 -8.84 1.42 -9.11
CA TYR A 118 -9.29 1.99 -7.84
C TYR A 118 -8.19 2.86 -7.25
N ARG A 119 -8.57 4.01 -6.73
CA ARG A 119 -7.71 4.86 -5.90
C ARG A 119 -8.52 5.38 -4.72
N GLY A 120 -8.01 5.19 -3.51
CA GLY A 120 -8.70 5.73 -2.36
C GLY A 120 -8.28 5.10 -1.03
N ARG A 121 -9.19 5.21 -0.07
CA ARG A 121 -8.97 4.78 1.31
C ARG A 121 -9.12 3.27 1.48
N PHE A 122 -8.61 2.77 2.60
CA PHE A 122 -8.80 1.39 3.03
C PHE A 122 -10.26 1.12 3.43
N ASP A 123 -10.78 1.96 4.30
CA ASP A 123 -12.16 1.99 4.79
C ASP A 123 -12.48 3.36 5.42
N GLU A 124 -13.66 3.47 6.00
CA GLU A 124 -14.13 4.70 6.65
C GLU A 124 -13.53 4.94 8.04
N SER A 125 -12.86 3.95 8.63
CA SER A 125 -12.32 4.06 10.00
C SER A 125 -11.08 4.96 10.07
N ARG A 126 -10.83 5.47 11.26
CA ARG A 126 -9.66 6.30 11.58
C ARG A 126 -9.17 5.94 12.98
N PRO A 127 -7.94 6.34 13.36
CA PRO A 127 -7.50 6.20 14.74
C PRO A 127 -8.55 6.77 15.70
N ASN A 128 -8.95 5.97 16.69
CA ASN A 128 -9.99 6.28 17.68
C ASN A 128 -11.43 6.47 17.12
N MET A 129 -11.66 6.15 15.85
CA MET A 129 -12.97 6.25 15.21
C MET A 129 -13.27 4.99 14.37
N GLY A 130 -13.79 3.98 15.01
CA GLY A 130 -14.16 2.72 14.37
C GLY A 130 -13.01 1.73 14.30
N THR A 131 -13.31 0.53 13.83
CA THR A 131 -12.39 -0.58 13.67
C THR A 131 -12.06 -0.77 12.19
N ALA A 132 -10.78 -0.98 11.86
CA ALA A 132 -10.36 -1.22 10.49
C ALA A 132 -10.98 -2.51 9.93
N SER A 133 -11.65 -2.39 8.79
CA SER A 133 -12.29 -3.50 8.07
C SER A 133 -11.68 -3.74 6.69
N GLY A 134 -11.14 -2.71 6.06
CA GLY A 134 -10.66 -2.74 4.69
C GLY A 134 -11.77 -2.81 3.65
N ARG A 135 -13.00 -2.47 4.02
CA ARG A 135 -14.20 -2.69 3.20
C ARG A 135 -14.14 -1.99 1.84
N ASP A 136 -13.66 -0.76 1.78
CA ASP A 136 -13.62 -0.04 0.50
C ASP A 136 -12.61 -0.67 -0.45
N LEU A 137 -11.44 -1.07 0.04
CA LEU A 137 -10.45 -1.80 -0.75
C LEU A 137 -10.96 -3.18 -1.16
N THR A 138 -11.46 -3.97 -0.23
CA THR A 138 -11.90 -5.35 -0.51
C THR A 138 -13.10 -5.39 -1.45
N ASN A 139 -14.04 -4.44 -1.36
CA ASN A 139 -15.14 -4.32 -2.32
C ASN A 139 -14.62 -4.10 -3.75
N ALA A 140 -13.60 -3.27 -3.92
CA ALA A 140 -12.96 -3.06 -5.22
C ALA A 140 -12.27 -4.34 -5.73
N LEU A 141 -11.53 -5.03 -4.88
CA LEU A 141 -10.84 -6.29 -5.22
C LEU A 141 -11.84 -7.40 -5.57
N ASP A 142 -12.93 -7.54 -4.80
CA ASP A 142 -13.98 -8.51 -5.08
C ASP A 142 -14.66 -8.25 -6.41
N ALA A 143 -14.95 -6.99 -6.73
CA ALA A 143 -15.51 -6.61 -8.03
C ALA A 143 -14.59 -7.04 -9.19
N MET A 144 -13.28 -6.80 -9.05
CA MET A 144 -12.30 -7.21 -10.07
C MET A 144 -12.22 -8.73 -10.22
N LEU A 145 -12.21 -9.46 -9.10
CA LEU A 145 -12.20 -10.93 -9.12
C LEU A 145 -13.45 -11.54 -9.77
N ASN A 146 -14.59 -10.87 -9.68
CA ASN A 146 -15.86 -11.32 -10.22
C ASN A 146 -16.21 -10.68 -11.57
N ASN A 147 -15.27 -9.99 -12.20
CA ASN A 147 -15.46 -9.25 -13.45
C ASN A 147 -16.67 -8.29 -13.42
N LYS A 148 -16.85 -7.63 -12.28
CA LYS A 148 -17.90 -6.63 -12.06
C LYS A 148 -17.28 -5.22 -12.08
N ASP A 149 -18.10 -4.23 -12.37
CA ASP A 149 -17.68 -2.84 -12.32
C ASP A 149 -17.41 -2.42 -10.86
N ILE A 150 -16.29 -1.69 -10.68
CA ILE A 150 -15.97 -1.06 -9.41
C ILE A 150 -16.88 0.15 -9.26
N THR A 151 -17.31 0.44 -8.01
CA THR A 151 -18.09 1.63 -7.72
C THR A 151 -17.44 2.90 -8.28
N LYS A 152 -18.24 3.77 -8.87
CA LYS A 152 -17.77 5.08 -9.37
C LYS A 152 -17.42 6.03 -8.23
N VAL A 153 -18.01 5.82 -7.06
CA VAL A 153 -17.71 6.63 -5.86
C VAL A 153 -16.51 6.00 -5.17
N GLN A 154 -15.37 6.68 -5.26
CA GLN A 154 -14.12 6.26 -4.62
C GLN A 154 -13.70 7.36 -3.65
N TYR A 155 -13.77 7.06 -2.35
CA TYR A 155 -13.44 8.04 -1.32
C TYR A 155 -11.93 8.22 -1.24
N PRO A 156 -11.44 9.48 -1.18
CA PRO A 156 -10.01 9.73 -1.09
C PRO A 156 -9.41 9.13 0.18
N SER A 157 -8.14 8.76 0.08
CA SER A 157 -7.37 8.31 1.24
C SER A 157 -7.30 9.39 2.31
N ILE A 158 -7.27 8.94 3.55
CA ILE A 158 -7.14 9.80 4.73
C ILE A 158 -5.91 9.31 5.50
N GLY A 159 -5.01 10.23 5.81
CA GLY A 159 -3.80 9.86 6.53
C GLY A 159 -2.85 11.02 6.75
N CYS A 160 -1.65 10.70 7.19
CA CYS A 160 -0.57 11.67 7.34
C CYS A 160 -0.03 12.05 5.96
N SER A 161 0.30 13.33 5.76
CA SER A 161 0.95 13.76 4.52
C SER A 161 2.29 13.05 4.33
N ILE A 162 2.64 12.75 3.08
CA ILE A 162 3.98 12.28 2.75
C ILE A 162 4.98 13.38 3.09
N LYS A 163 6.11 12.99 3.70
CA LYS A 163 7.15 13.94 4.11
C LYS A 163 8.12 14.13 2.96
N TRP A 164 7.93 15.23 2.23
CA TRP A 164 8.78 15.57 1.08
C TRP A 164 10.11 16.19 1.50
N LYS A 165 11.16 15.89 0.74
CA LYS A 165 12.48 16.55 0.84
C LYS A 165 12.42 18.00 0.41
#